data_62135608afaedd6ed86d4cdac09fa8c4
#
_entry.id   62135608afaedd6ed86d4cdac09fa8c4
#
_cell.length_a   1.000
_cell.length_b   1.000
_cell.length_c   1.000
_cell.angle_alpha   90.00
_cell.angle_beta   90.00
_cell.angle_gamma   90.00
#
_symmetry.space_group_name_H-M   'P 1'
#
loop_
_entity.id
_entity.type
_entity.pdbx_description
1 polymer ?
#
loop_
_entity_poly.entity_id
_entity_poly.type
_entity_poly.pdbx_seq_one_letter_code
_entity_poly.pdbx_strand_id
1 'polypeptide(L)'
;IVPLGKIRETKKFDIIRSIARKYNFSLYDPIDELPDEVISLIVFGSDELFRVGEGSSSEMVSFPGITGDIHEKIVCPVCNGTRLNKDTTYFKIDGKTISEVAAMEICQLHEWFDSLTDVFGKRENIIARDILKELKDRVSFLMDVGLDYLSLDRATASLSGGESQRIRLAT
;
A
#
# COMPACT_ATOMS: atom_id res chain seq x y z
N ILE A 1 8.07 -2.52 21.25
CA ILE A 1 7.54 -2.43 19.89
C ILE A 1 7.00 -1.00 19.71
N VAL A 2 7.58 -0.21 18.80
CA VAL A 2 7.26 1.22 18.62
C VAL A 2 5.75 1.52 18.43
N PRO A 3 4.99 0.74 17.66
CA PRO A 3 3.56 1.00 17.47
C PRO A 3 2.72 0.85 18.75
N LEU A 4 3.16 0.05 19.71
CA LEU A 4 2.44 -0.15 20.97
C LEU A 4 2.84 0.87 22.05
N GLY A 5 3.94 1.58 21.86
CA GLY A 5 4.50 2.50 22.85
C GLY A 5 4.99 1.78 24.12
N LYS A 6 4.93 2.49 25.26
CA LYS A 6 5.32 1.91 26.56
C LYS A 6 4.26 0.90 27.01
N ILE A 7 4.71 -0.17 27.69
CA ILE A 7 3.83 -1.15 28.32
C ILE A 7 2.85 -0.44 29.27
N ARG A 8 1.56 -0.63 29.04
CA ARG A 8 0.47 -0.02 29.80
C ARG A 8 -0.54 -1.09 30.22
N GLU A 9 -1.36 -0.81 31.20
CA GLU A 9 -2.50 -1.64 31.57
C GLU A 9 -3.66 -1.38 30.60
N THR A 10 -3.64 -2.05 29.46
CA THR A 10 -4.68 -1.98 28.42
C THR A 10 -5.06 -3.39 28.00
N LYS A 11 -6.30 -3.59 27.53
CA LYS A 11 -6.78 -4.89 27.03
C LYS A 11 -5.81 -5.52 26.01
N LYS A 12 -5.15 -4.72 25.16
CA LYS A 12 -4.15 -5.20 24.20
C LYS A 12 -2.93 -5.82 24.86
N PHE A 13 -2.37 -5.15 25.85
CA PHE A 13 -1.23 -5.70 26.59
C PHE A 13 -1.62 -6.93 27.40
N ASP A 14 -2.86 -7.03 27.86
CA ASP A 14 -3.35 -8.24 28.55
C ASP A 14 -3.46 -9.42 27.59
N ILE A 15 -3.89 -9.18 26.33
CA ILE A 15 -3.89 -10.21 25.28
C ILE A 15 -2.45 -10.64 24.99
N ILE A 16 -1.52 -9.68 24.78
CA ILE A 16 -0.10 -9.97 24.48
C ILE A 16 0.55 -10.70 25.67
N ARG A 17 0.22 -10.38 26.92
CA ARG A 17 0.67 -11.15 28.09
C ARG A 17 0.14 -12.60 28.07
N SER A 18 -1.08 -12.81 27.63
CA SER A 18 -1.65 -14.14 27.46
C SER A 18 -0.94 -14.94 26.36
N ILE A 19 -0.62 -14.29 25.24
CA ILE A 19 0.21 -14.86 24.17
C ILE A 19 1.60 -15.21 24.71
N ALA A 20 2.25 -14.29 25.43
CA ALA A 20 3.56 -14.48 26.01
C ALA A 20 3.62 -15.69 26.95
N ARG A 21 2.59 -15.87 27.79
CA ARG A 21 2.46 -17.06 28.66
C ARG A 21 2.32 -18.35 27.86
N LYS A 22 1.53 -18.34 26.79
CA LYS A 22 1.29 -19.52 25.95
C LYS A 22 2.52 -19.96 25.18
N TYR A 23 3.23 -19.01 24.60
CA TYR A 23 4.43 -19.25 23.78
C TYR A 23 5.74 -19.15 24.57
N ASN A 24 5.65 -18.96 25.90
CA ASN A 24 6.77 -18.95 26.83
C ASN A 24 7.88 -17.93 26.50
N PHE A 25 7.49 -16.68 26.23
CA PHE A 25 8.41 -15.56 26.06
C PHE A 25 8.07 -14.40 27.01
N SER A 26 9.03 -13.48 27.22
CA SER A 26 8.84 -12.26 28.00
C SER A 26 8.56 -11.06 27.08
N LEU A 27 7.75 -10.10 27.56
CA LEU A 27 7.53 -8.83 26.87
C LEU A 27 8.81 -7.96 26.78
N TYR A 28 9.85 -8.34 27.49
CA TYR A 28 11.15 -7.67 27.51
C TYR A 28 12.18 -8.37 26.64
N ASP A 29 11.87 -9.56 26.09
CA ASP A 29 12.76 -10.26 25.19
C ASP A 29 12.93 -9.49 23.88
N PRO A 30 14.13 -9.47 23.28
CA PRO A 30 14.37 -8.90 21.97
C PRO A 30 13.50 -9.58 20.90
N ILE A 31 12.99 -8.81 19.94
CA ILE A 31 12.09 -9.35 18.90
C ILE A 31 12.81 -10.36 18.00
N ASP A 32 14.09 -10.16 17.76
CA ASP A 32 14.96 -11.02 16.94
C ASP A 32 15.22 -12.39 17.59
N GLU A 33 14.96 -12.54 18.89
CA GLU A 33 15.05 -13.81 19.61
C GLU A 33 13.72 -14.59 19.63
N LEU A 34 12.61 -13.97 19.21
CA LEU A 34 11.30 -14.61 19.16
C LEU A 34 11.15 -15.50 17.94
N PRO A 35 10.44 -16.65 18.05
CA PRO A 35 10.10 -17.46 16.89
C PRO A 35 9.29 -16.68 15.85
N ASP A 36 9.52 -16.93 14.57
CA ASP A 36 8.83 -16.26 13.43
C ASP A 36 7.31 -16.38 13.53
N GLU A 37 6.81 -17.50 14.04
CA GLU A 37 5.38 -17.74 14.27
C GLU A 37 4.80 -16.75 15.28
N VAL A 38 5.53 -16.48 16.37
CA VAL A 38 5.12 -15.51 17.39
C VAL A 38 5.18 -14.08 16.88
N ILE A 39 6.22 -13.76 16.12
CA ILE A 39 6.34 -12.44 15.45
C ILE A 39 5.17 -12.23 14.50
N SER A 40 4.86 -13.22 13.67
CA SER A 40 3.74 -13.18 12.72
C SER A 40 2.41 -12.98 13.45
N LEU A 41 2.17 -13.71 14.54
CA LEU A 41 0.97 -13.59 15.36
C LEU A 41 0.86 -12.20 15.99
N ILE A 42 1.95 -11.65 16.52
CA ILE A 42 1.96 -10.30 17.12
C ILE A 42 1.69 -9.23 16.06
N VAL A 43 2.26 -9.37 14.87
CA VAL A 43 2.14 -8.37 13.79
C VAL A 43 0.78 -8.44 13.13
N PHE A 44 0.37 -9.61 12.66
CA PHE A 44 -0.80 -9.79 11.80
C PHE A 44 -2.04 -10.28 12.56
N GLY A 45 -1.87 -10.73 13.79
CA GLY A 45 -2.96 -11.30 14.58
C GLY A 45 -3.21 -12.77 14.30
N SER A 46 -4.25 -13.29 14.96
CA SER A 46 -4.72 -14.66 14.80
C SER A 46 -6.20 -14.75 15.21
N ASP A 47 -6.93 -15.63 14.54
CA ASP A 47 -8.30 -15.99 14.93
C ASP A 47 -8.35 -16.88 16.20
N GLU A 48 -7.19 -17.26 16.70
CA GLU A 48 -7.08 -18.01 17.94
C GLU A 48 -7.58 -17.19 19.13
N LEU A 49 -8.32 -17.85 20.03
CA LEU A 49 -8.86 -17.22 21.23
C LEU A 49 -7.88 -17.29 22.40
N PHE A 50 -7.55 -16.15 22.95
CA PHE A 50 -6.69 -16.00 24.11
C PHE A 50 -7.51 -15.62 25.34
N ARG A 51 -7.19 -16.22 26.47
CA ARG A 51 -7.86 -15.92 27.73
C ARG A 51 -7.28 -14.67 28.35
N VAL A 52 -8.11 -13.64 28.54
CA VAL A 52 -7.74 -12.36 29.13
C VAL A 52 -8.53 -12.13 30.40
N GLY A 53 -7.86 -11.60 31.44
CA GLY A 53 -8.45 -11.38 32.75
C GLY A 53 -8.17 -12.51 33.74
N GLU A 54 -8.55 -12.30 35.02
CA GLU A 54 -8.33 -13.23 36.11
C GLU A 54 -9.66 -13.69 36.72
N GLY A 55 -9.72 -14.95 37.12
CA GLY A 55 -10.87 -15.54 37.81
C GLY A 55 -12.16 -15.59 36.99
N SER A 56 -13.27 -15.20 37.62
CA SER A 56 -14.61 -15.21 37.01
C SER A 56 -14.86 -14.12 35.94
N SER A 57 -13.94 -13.18 35.83
CA SER A 57 -14.02 -12.08 34.81
C SER A 57 -13.13 -12.32 33.58
N SER A 58 -12.75 -13.59 33.34
CA SER A 58 -11.94 -13.91 32.16
C SER A 58 -12.77 -13.99 30.90
N GLU A 59 -12.32 -13.32 29.82
CA GLU A 59 -12.91 -13.36 28.49
C GLU A 59 -11.99 -14.12 27.53
N MET A 60 -12.58 -14.76 26.52
CA MET A 60 -11.84 -15.33 25.38
C MET A 60 -11.90 -14.34 24.23
N VAL A 61 -10.74 -13.83 23.81
CA VAL A 61 -10.63 -12.75 22.81
C VAL A 61 -9.61 -13.16 21.74
N SER A 62 -9.93 -12.91 20.48
CA SER A 62 -8.95 -12.99 19.39
C SER A 62 -8.05 -11.77 19.39
N PHE A 63 -6.85 -11.93 18.84
CA PHE A 63 -5.91 -10.83 18.73
C PHE A 63 -5.79 -10.37 17.28
N PRO A 64 -6.25 -9.16 16.93
CA PRO A 64 -6.22 -8.67 15.56
C PRO A 64 -4.81 -8.27 15.08
N GLY A 65 -3.80 -8.44 15.92
CA GLY A 65 -2.43 -8.01 15.63
C GLY A 65 -2.23 -6.51 15.82
N ILE A 66 -0.97 -6.10 15.73
CA ILE A 66 -0.62 -4.67 15.79
C ILE A 66 -1.12 -3.94 14.54
N THR A 67 -1.11 -4.62 13.38
CA THR A 67 -1.54 -4.05 12.11
C THR A 67 -3.06 -3.92 12.00
N GLY A 68 -3.83 -4.71 12.76
CA GLY A 68 -5.29 -4.61 12.80
C GLY A 68 -5.83 -3.27 13.33
N ASP A 69 -5.01 -2.55 14.11
CA ASP A 69 -5.36 -1.23 14.66
C ASP A 69 -4.77 -0.06 13.89
N ILE A 70 -4.03 -0.31 12.82
CA ILE A 70 -3.48 0.75 11.99
C ILE A 70 -4.59 1.25 11.05
N HIS A 71 -5.45 2.12 11.58
CA HIS A 71 -6.55 2.71 10.81
C HIS A 71 -6.15 4.03 10.12
N GLU A 72 -5.07 4.66 10.55
CA GLU A 72 -4.59 5.91 9.95
C GLU A 72 -3.45 5.62 8.95
N LYS A 73 -3.72 5.93 7.69
CA LYS A 73 -2.68 5.98 6.66
C LYS A 73 -1.98 7.33 6.77
N ILE A 74 -0.75 7.32 7.28
CA ILE A 74 0.08 8.52 7.32
C ILE A 74 0.84 8.62 5.99
N VAL A 75 0.81 9.81 5.38
CA VAL A 75 1.64 10.08 4.19
C VAL A 75 3.10 9.99 4.59
N CYS A 76 3.87 9.21 3.87
CA CYS A 76 5.30 9.06 4.14
C CYS A 76 6.04 10.41 3.99
N PRO A 77 6.72 10.91 5.03
CA PRO A 77 7.38 12.22 4.96
C PRO A 77 8.59 12.25 4.02
N VAL A 78 9.10 11.09 3.61
CA VAL A 78 10.25 10.99 2.69
C VAL A 78 9.81 11.10 1.24
N CYS A 79 8.76 10.35 0.83
CA CYS A 79 8.29 10.33 -0.55
C CYS A 79 6.98 11.11 -0.76
N ASN A 80 6.39 11.71 0.29
CA ASN A 80 5.13 12.45 0.23
C ASN A 80 4.00 11.71 -0.53
N GLY A 81 3.94 10.37 -0.35
CA GLY A 81 2.93 9.53 -0.98
C GLY A 81 3.26 9.02 -2.38
N THR A 82 4.31 9.51 -3.04
CA THR A 82 4.68 9.09 -4.41
C THR A 82 5.21 7.66 -4.49
N ARG A 83 5.67 7.07 -3.38
CA ARG A 83 6.33 5.75 -3.29
C ARG A 83 7.62 5.63 -4.09
N LEU A 84 8.15 6.74 -4.56
CA LEU A 84 9.34 6.83 -5.39
C LEU A 84 10.51 7.41 -4.61
N ASN A 85 11.74 7.07 -5.02
CA ASN A 85 12.95 7.70 -4.50
C ASN A 85 13.03 9.16 -4.98
N LYS A 86 13.67 10.02 -4.19
CA LYS A 86 13.88 11.44 -4.52
C LYS A 86 14.61 11.62 -5.86
N ASP A 87 15.52 10.70 -6.19
CA ASP A 87 16.30 10.77 -7.43
C ASP A 87 15.41 10.68 -8.69
N THR A 88 14.22 10.07 -8.61
CA THR A 88 13.28 9.99 -9.74
C THR A 88 12.74 11.35 -10.18
N THR A 89 12.78 12.36 -9.32
CA THR A 89 12.33 13.72 -9.64
C THR A 89 13.25 14.45 -10.60
N TYR A 90 14.50 13.98 -10.76
CA TYR A 90 15.43 14.56 -11.74
C TYR A 90 15.14 14.13 -13.19
N PHE A 91 14.44 13.01 -13.37
CA PHE A 91 14.07 12.53 -14.71
C PHE A 91 12.71 13.10 -15.11
N LYS A 92 12.70 13.82 -16.21
CA LYS A 92 11.51 14.47 -16.74
C LYS A 92 11.34 14.15 -18.21
N ILE A 93 10.09 13.94 -18.63
CA ILE A 93 9.67 13.84 -20.01
C ILE A 93 8.70 14.99 -20.27
N ASP A 94 8.98 15.83 -21.23
CA ASP A 94 8.19 17.03 -21.50
C ASP A 94 7.94 17.89 -20.23
N GLY A 95 9.00 18.08 -19.44
CA GLY A 95 8.96 18.84 -18.19
C GLY A 95 8.26 18.16 -17.00
N LYS A 96 7.62 17.01 -17.20
CA LYS A 96 6.88 16.26 -16.15
C LYS A 96 7.69 15.12 -15.58
N THR A 97 7.61 14.95 -14.26
CA THR A 97 8.14 13.78 -13.52
C THR A 97 7.19 12.61 -13.63
N ILE A 98 7.68 11.40 -13.35
CA ILE A 98 6.82 10.19 -13.33
C ILE A 98 5.67 10.31 -12.32
N SER A 99 5.86 11.01 -11.20
CA SER A 99 4.80 11.24 -10.20
C SER A 99 3.70 12.14 -10.73
N GLU A 100 4.07 13.21 -11.43
CA GLU A 100 3.12 14.13 -12.06
C GLU A 100 2.33 13.44 -13.17
N VAL A 101 3.00 12.62 -13.96
CA VAL A 101 2.35 11.82 -15.01
C VAL A 101 1.39 10.78 -14.41
N ALA A 102 1.79 10.10 -13.34
CA ALA A 102 0.92 9.10 -12.67
C ALA A 102 -0.31 9.72 -11.98
N ALA A 103 -0.23 11.00 -11.58
CA ALA A 103 -1.33 11.74 -10.97
C ALA A 103 -2.33 12.33 -11.99
N MET A 104 -2.01 12.29 -13.28
CA MET A 104 -2.93 12.73 -14.34
C MET A 104 -4.13 11.79 -14.44
N GLU A 105 -5.29 12.31 -14.76
CA GLU A 105 -6.44 11.51 -15.17
C GLU A 105 -6.14 10.77 -16.48
N ILE A 106 -6.71 9.59 -16.66
CA ILE A 106 -6.48 8.72 -17.82
C ILE A 106 -6.74 9.46 -19.13
N CYS A 107 -7.80 10.29 -19.20
CA CYS A 107 -8.06 11.12 -20.39
C CYS A 107 -6.92 12.11 -20.67
N GLN A 108 -6.43 12.82 -19.66
CA GLN A 108 -5.32 13.77 -19.79
C GLN A 108 -4.01 13.06 -20.16
N LEU A 109 -3.81 11.86 -19.60
CA LEU A 109 -2.64 11.03 -19.89
C LEU A 109 -2.63 10.58 -21.36
N HIS A 110 -3.79 10.22 -21.90
CA HIS A 110 -3.94 9.87 -23.31
C HIS A 110 -3.57 11.04 -24.23
N GLU A 111 -4.12 12.22 -23.99
CA GLU A 111 -3.81 13.43 -24.74
C GLU A 111 -2.32 13.80 -24.65
N TRP A 112 -1.74 13.65 -23.47
CA TRP A 112 -0.32 13.92 -23.27
C TRP A 112 0.55 12.94 -24.06
N PHE A 113 0.24 11.64 -24.08
CA PHE A 113 0.96 10.67 -24.90
C PHE A 113 0.88 11.00 -26.38
N ASP A 114 -0.25 11.55 -26.86
CA ASP A 114 -0.38 11.98 -28.25
C ASP A 114 0.55 13.15 -28.57
N SER A 115 0.66 14.11 -27.65
CA SER A 115 1.53 15.28 -27.83
C SER A 115 3.02 14.95 -27.83
N LEU A 116 3.46 13.86 -27.17
CA LEU A 116 4.88 13.51 -27.06
C LEU A 116 5.57 13.26 -28.40
N THR A 117 4.85 12.80 -29.41
CA THR A 117 5.41 12.58 -30.75
C THR A 117 5.91 13.87 -31.39
N ASP A 118 5.31 15.00 -31.05
CA ASP A 118 5.69 16.34 -31.56
C ASP A 118 6.83 16.96 -30.73
N VAL A 119 6.93 16.58 -29.48
CA VAL A 119 7.96 17.07 -28.53
C VAL A 119 9.28 16.34 -28.72
N PHE A 120 9.24 15.05 -29.04
CA PHE A 120 10.44 14.24 -29.20
C PHE A 120 11.18 14.50 -30.49
N GLY A 121 12.51 14.53 -30.42
CA GLY A 121 13.37 14.53 -31.60
C GLY A 121 13.31 13.20 -32.37
N LYS A 122 13.89 13.20 -33.57
CA LYS A 122 13.87 12.01 -34.46
C LYS A 122 14.39 10.74 -33.79
N ARG A 123 15.49 10.84 -33.03
CA ARG A 123 16.10 9.70 -32.34
C ARG A 123 15.22 9.20 -31.21
N GLU A 124 14.67 10.10 -30.43
CA GLU A 124 13.78 9.80 -29.30
C GLU A 124 12.50 9.13 -29.75
N ASN A 125 11.91 9.64 -30.84
CA ASN A 125 10.73 9.05 -31.45
C ASN A 125 10.95 7.61 -31.94
N ILE A 126 12.14 7.29 -32.47
CA ILE A 126 12.47 5.91 -32.86
C ILE A 126 12.52 5.00 -31.65
N ILE A 127 13.13 5.45 -30.56
CA ILE A 127 13.27 4.66 -29.31
C ILE A 127 11.92 4.49 -28.62
N ALA A 128 11.13 5.56 -28.54
CA ALA A 128 9.89 5.60 -27.77
C ALA A 128 8.69 4.99 -28.52
N ARG A 129 8.75 4.87 -29.86
CA ARG A 129 7.62 4.52 -30.72
C ARG A 129 6.84 3.28 -30.24
N ASP A 130 7.52 2.17 -30.02
CA ASP A 130 6.87 0.91 -29.69
C ASP A 130 6.35 0.92 -28.27
N ILE A 131 7.06 1.58 -27.35
CA ILE A 131 6.64 1.77 -25.95
C ILE A 131 5.41 2.67 -25.89
N LEU A 132 5.43 3.82 -26.57
CA LEU A 132 4.31 4.76 -26.60
C LEU A 132 3.07 4.13 -27.23
N LYS A 133 3.24 3.33 -28.27
CA LYS A 133 2.12 2.61 -28.89
C LYS A 133 1.44 1.69 -27.86
N GLU A 134 2.21 0.85 -27.16
CA GLU A 134 1.65 -0.05 -26.16
C GLU A 134 0.99 0.68 -24.99
N LEU A 135 1.60 1.78 -24.51
CA LEU A 135 1.01 2.62 -23.47
C LEU A 135 -0.29 3.27 -23.91
N LYS A 136 -0.35 3.79 -25.14
CA LYS A 136 -1.57 4.38 -25.71
C LYS A 136 -2.68 3.34 -25.84
N ASP A 137 -2.37 2.16 -26.34
CA ASP A 137 -3.34 1.08 -26.50
C ASP A 137 -3.95 0.69 -25.13
N ARG A 138 -3.14 0.60 -24.08
CA ARG A 138 -3.61 0.29 -22.70
C ARG A 138 -4.44 1.42 -22.10
N VAL A 139 -4.01 2.67 -22.29
CA VAL A 139 -4.75 3.83 -21.78
C VAL A 139 -6.09 3.99 -22.51
N SER A 140 -6.09 3.81 -23.85
CA SER A 140 -7.34 3.83 -24.64
C SER A 140 -8.31 2.76 -24.17
N PHE A 141 -7.85 1.57 -23.87
CA PHE A 141 -8.71 0.52 -23.30
C PHE A 141 -9.33 0.91 -21.97
N LEU A 142 -8.57 1.56 -21.07
CA LEU A 142 -9.11 2.07 -19.80
C LEU A 142 -10.19 3.13 -20.03
N MET A 143 -10.04 3.98 -21.07
CA MET A 143 -11.08 4.93 -21.47
C MET A 143 -12.33 4.22 -22.00
N ASP A 144 -12.17 3.20 -22.84
CA ASP A 144 -13.26 2.43 -23.45
C ASP A 144 -14.13 1.73 -22.40
N VAL A 145 -13.52 1.30 -21.28
CA VAL A 145 -14.27 0.74 -20.15
C VAL A 145 -14.81 1.79 -19.18
N GLY A 146 -14.69 3.08 -19.50
CA GLY A 146 -15.25 4.20 -18.73
C GLY A 146 -14.47 4.49 -17.44
N LEU A 147 -13.15 4.40 -17.46
CA LEU A 147 -12.25 4.72 -16.35
C LEU A 147 -11.38 5.95 -16.61
N ASP A 148 -11.83 6.82 -17.49
CA ASP A 148 -11.16 8.04 -17.97
C ASP A 148 -10.84 9.06 -16.88
N TYR A 149 -11.64 9.06 -15.80
CA TYR A 149 -11.51 9.96 -14.65
C TYR A 149 -10.54 9.44 -13.56
N LEU A 150 -10.03 8.23 -13.67
CA LEU A 150 -9.08 7.66 -12.70
C LEU A 150 -7.66 8.17 -12.98
N SER A 151 -6.81 8.13 -11.95
CA SER A 151 -5.37 8.33 -12.09
C SER A 151 -4.61 7.04 -11.74
N LEU A 152 -3.38 6.91 -12.29
CA LEU A 152 -2.56 5.70 -12.08
C LEU A 152 -2.02 5.57 -10.66
N ASP A 153 -1.89 6.67 -9.93
CA ASP A 153 -1.41 6.71 -8.54
C ASP A 153 -2.50 6.37 -7.52
N ARG A 154 -3.76 6.24 -7.96
CA ARG A 154 -4.90 5.96 -7.09
C ARG A 154 -4.70 4.66 -6.32
N ALA A 155 -4.91 4.71 -5.01
CA ALA A 155 -4.75 3.55 -4.15
C ALA A 155 -5.83 2.49 -4.47
N THR A 156 -5.41 1.23 -4.67
CA THR A 156 -6.31 0.12 -4.98
C THR A 156 -7.46 -0.04 -3.97
N ALA A 157 -7.18 0.23 -2.69
CA ALA A 157 -8.19 0.17 -1.62
C ALA A 157 -9.28 1.26 -1.72
N SER A 158 -9.09 2.29 -2.56
CA SER A 158 -10.08 3.35 -2.80
C SER A 158 -10.96 3.08 -4.01
N LEU A 159 -10.70 2.00 -4.75
CA LEU A 159 -11.47 1.61 -5.92
C LEU A 159 -12.79 0.95 -5.51
N SER A 160 -13.86 1.30 -6.19
CA SER A 160 -15.14 0.59 -6.07
C SER A 160 -15.04 -0.81 -6.69
N GLY A 161 -15.98 -1.70 -6.33
CA GLY A 161 -16.04 -3.05 -6.89
C GLY A 161 -16.16 -3.04 -8.42
N GLY A 162 -16.95 -2.11 -8.98
CA GLY A 162 -17.12 -1.95 -10.43
C GLY A 162 -15.86 -1.46 -11.13
N GLU A 163 -15.12 -0.51 -10.54
CA GLU A 163 -13.82 -0.03 -11.05
C GLU A 163 -12.80 -1.17 -11.06
N SER A 164 -12.71 -1.92 -9.96
CA SER A 164 -11.79 -3.07 -9.85
C SER A 164 -12.09 -4.16 -10.88
N GLN A 165 -13.37 -4.44 -11.17
CA GLN A 165 -13.75 -5.40 -12.21
C GLN A 165 -13.35 -4.91 -13.61
N ARG A 166 -13.58 -3.64 -13.92
CA ARG A 166 -13.22 -3.06 -15.23
C ARG A 166 -11.70 -3.02 -15.44
N ILE A 167 -10.92 -2.69 -14.40
CA ILE A 167 -9.45 -2.77 -14.48
C ILE A 167 -8.99 -4.19 -14.77
N ARG A 168 -9.59 -5.22 -14.18
CA ARG A 168 -9.25 -6.62 -14.46
C ARG A 168 -9.55 -7.06 -15.90
N LEU A 169 -10.47 -6.41 -16.57
CA LEU A 169 -10.74 -6.67 -17.99
C LEU A 169 -9.66 -6.04 -18.89
N ALA A 170 -8.92 -5.04 -18.37
CA ALA A 170 -7.86 -4.32 -19.07
C ALA A 170 -6.48 -5.00 -18.93
N THR A 171 -6.36 -6.04 -18.12
CA THR A 171 -5.12 -6.79 -17.87
C THR A 171 -5.16 -8.16 -18.49
#